data_3cf743035655759dfdc195cb71f4fa91
#
_entry.id   3cf743035655759dfdc195cb71f4fa91
#
_cell.length_a   1.000
_cell.length_b   1.000
_cell.length_c   1.000
_cell.angle_alpha   90.00
_cell.angle_beta   90.00
_cell.angle_gamma   90.00
#
_symmetry.space_group_name_H-M   'P 1'
#
loop_
_entity.id
_entity.type
_entity.pdbx_description
1 polymer ?
#
loop_
_entity_poly.entity_id
_entity_poly.type
_entity_poly.pdbx_seq_one_letter_code
_entity_poly.pdbx_strand_id
1 'polypeptide(L)'
;DFPAYINIINGYTTELGGLAWGIAILAIVLLVAVLGLIVWLIIVAVKKFIRSHRRRKDTDSLVKEVQALNKEVMRLNLEKDKILSMKVSQIGLNPNEIAELTGEEIEALNNGEAEENTNETRFYKLTEIDELWADYVPPVYDNEITLPEFCDKFRLFACSRLGLYYDIKLIRLFVASFASTRLIILQGISGTGKTSLAYAFGKFVNNPSIIASVQPSWRDRTELFGYFNEFTKKFNETELLRAMYEASYNENIYAVILDEMNIARVEYYFAEMLSILEMPSRDEWVVDIIPNAWPTDPKHIKNGQLQIPPNMWYIGTANNDDSTFAITDKVYDRAMPIDINTKGVPFKTPPTNS
;
A
#
# COMPACT_ATOMS: atom_id res chain seq x y z
N ASP A 1 -15.52 -18.64 69.98
CA ASP A 1 -15.62 -17.67 71.10
C ASP A 1 -14.45 -16.68 71.06
N PHE A 2 -14.57 -15.74 70.18
CA PHE A 2 -13.58 -14.65 69.95
C PHE A 2 -13.28 -13.83 71.24
N PRO A 3 -14.26 -13.51 72.11
CA PRO A 3 -14.00 -12.83 73.36
C PRO A 3 -13.13 -13.60 74.33
N ALA A 4 -13.18 -14.93 74.38
CA ALA A 4 -12.36 -15.74 75.29
C ALA A 4 -10.87 -15.67 74.94
N TYR A 5 -10.53 -15.65 73.62
CA TYR A 5 -9.15 -15.50 73.17
C TYR A 5 -8.58 -14.09 73.45
N ILE A 6 -9.42 -13.04 73.39
CA ILE A 6 -8.99 -11.67 73.73
C ILE A 6 -8.67 -11.56 75.19
N ASN A 7 -9.47 -12.17 76.11
CA ASN A 7 -9.20 -12.17 77.52
C ASN A 7 -7.94 -12.93 77.91
N ILE A 8 -7.65 -14.04 77.24
CA ILE A 8 -6.40 -14.79 77.42
C ILE A 8 -5.20 -13.95 76.97
N ILE A 9 -5.30 -13.31 75.84
CA ILE A 9 -4.25 -12.44 75.29
C ILE A 9 -4.00 -11.24 76.22
N ASN A 10 -5.04 -10.58 76.67
CA ASN A 10 -4.90 -9.46 77.61
C ASN A 10 -4.30 -9.88 78.97
N GLY A 11 -4.53 -11.11 79.48
CA GLY A 11 -3.92 -11.63 80.68
C GLY A 11 -2.40 -11.80 80.58
N TYR A 12 -1.91 -12.23 79.40
CA TYR A 12 -0.47 -12.40 79.16
C TYR A 12 0.25 -11.09 78.78
N THR A 13 -0.45 -10.07 78.30
CA THR A 13 0.19 -8.81 77.85
C THR A 13 0.71 -7.96 78.97
N THR A 14 0.20 -8.15 80.23
CA THR A 14 0.64 -7.43 81.43
C THR A 14 1.92 -7.98 82.04
N GLU A 15 2.31 -9.24 81.75
CA GLU A 15 3.50 -9.89 82.23
C GLU A 15 4.70 -9.90 81.26
N LEU A 16 4.47 -9.52 80.03
CA LEU A 16 5.50 -9.51 79.02
C LEU A 16 6.39 -8.28 79.08
N GLY A 17 7.64 -8.44 79.46
CA GLY A 17 8.65 -7.39 79.45
C GLY A 17 8.89 -6.85 77.99
N GLY A 18 9.41 -5.63 77.86
CA GLY A 18 9.58 -4.92 76.62
C GLY A 18 10.32 -5.74 75.50
N LEU A 19 11.22 -6.66 75.87
CA LEU A 19 11.94 -7.55 74.96
C LEU A 19 10.99 -8.59 74.34
N ALA A 20 10.05 -9.16 75.08
CA ALA A 20 9.09 -10.13 74.56
C ALA A 20 8.07 -9.47 73.60
N TRP A 21 7.69 -8.23 73.83
CA TRP A 21 6.87 -7.44 72.92
C TRP A 21 7.61 -7.16 71.61
N GLY A 22 8.91 -6.84 71.63
CA GLY A 22 9.74 -6.67 70.42
C GLY A 22 9.81 -7.93 69.60
N ILE A 23 9.95 -9.11 70.22
CA ILE A 23 9.98 -10.40 69.51
C ILE A 23 8.61 -10.73 68.90
N ALA A 24 7.50 -10.46 69.60
CA ALA A 24 6.15 -10.68 69.11
C ALA A 24 5.84 -9.81 67.87
N ILE A 25 6.20 -8.52 67.92
CA ILE A 25 6.04 -7.62 66.77
C ILE A 25 6.89 -8.06 65.59
N LEU A 26 8.14 -8.45 65.83
CA LEU A 26 9.03 -8.98 64.77
C LEU A 26 8.45 -10.25 64.11
N ALA A 27 7.89 -11.15 64.92
CA ALA A 27 7.27 -12.38 64.42
C ALA A 27 6.04 -12.09 63.56
N ILE A 28 5.20 -11.12 63.97
CA ILE A 28 4.03 -10.70 63.19
C ILE A 28 4.46 -10.06 61.84
N VAL A 29 5.47 -9.19 61.84
CA VAL A 29 5.99 -8.55 60.65
C VAL A 29 6.56 -9.62 59.69
N LEU A 30 7.28 -10.61 60.21
CA LEU A 30 7.84 -11.69 59.45
C LEU A 30 6.74 -12.58 58.82
N LEU A 31 5.68 -12.86 59.58
CA LEU A 31 4.52 -13.62 59.12
C LEU A 31 3.78 -12.89 57.97
N VAL A 32 3.57 -11.56 58.11
CA VAL A 32 2.96 -10.73 57.07
C VAL A 32 3.85 -10.70 55.82
N ALA A 33 5.17 -10.59 55.98
CA ALA A 33 6.11 -10.64 54.85
C ALA A 33 6.06 -11.98 54.11
N VAL A 34 6.00 -13.10 54.85
CA VAL A 34 5.87 -14.45 54.23
C VAL A 34 4.56 -14.61 53.50
N LEU A 35 3.43 -14.15 54.09
CA LEU A 35 2.14 -14.15 53.38
C LEU A 35 2.16 -13.29 52.11
N GLY A 36 2.76 -12.11 52.16
CA GLY A 36 2.94 -11.25 50.98
C GLY A 36 3.74 -11.93 49.87
N LEU A 37 4.82 -12.64 50.25
CA LEU A 37 5.64 -13.38 49.29
C LEU A 37 4.88 -14.55 48.66
N ILE A 38 4.06 -15.27 49.44
CA ILE A 38 3.21 -16.36 48.90
C ILE A 38 2.20 -15.80 47.92
N VAL A 39 1.51 -14.70 48.23
CA VAL A 39 0.54 -14.05 47.34
C VAL A 39 1.24 -13.60 46.04
N TRP A 40 2.43 -12.99 46.17
CA TRP A 40 3.21 -12.58 45.00
C TRP A 40 3.58 -13.75 44.09
N LEU A 41 4.05 -14.90 44.67
CA LEU A 41 4.36 -16.13 43.93
C LEU A 41 3.13 -16.70 43.22
N ILE A 42 1.96 -16.68 43.86
CA ILE A 42 0.71 -17.11 43.23
C ILE A 42 0.37 -16.23 42.02
N ILE A 43 0.48 -14.89 42.15
CA ILE A 43 0.23 -13.95 41.05
C ILE A 43 1.18 -14.22 39.87
N VAL A 44 2.47 -14.43 40.16
CA VAL A 44 3.46 -14.74 39.14
C VAL A 44 3.14 -16.07 38.42
N ALA A 45 2.78 -17.10 39.22
CA ALA A 45 2.40 -18.41 38.68
C ALA A 45 1.16 -18.33 37.77
N VAL A 46 0.11 -17.60 38.21
CA VAL A 46 -1.12 -17.38 37.41
C VAL A 46 -0.81 -16.61 36.13
N LYS A 47 -0.02 -15.52 36.21
CA LYS A 47 0.40 -14.78 35.00
C LYS A 47 1.20 -15.67 34.02
N LYS A 48 2.09 -16.52 34.51
CA LYS A 48 2.87 -17.46 33.69
C LYS A 48 1.96 -18.52 33.05
N PHE A 49 0.98 -19.03 33.79
CA PHE A 49 0.00 -20.01 33.30
C PHE A 49 -0.88 -19.42 32.21
N ILE A 50 -1.44 -18.20 32.40
CA ILE A 50 -2.27 -17.51 31.40
C ILE A 50 -1.46 -17.24 30.13
N ARG A 51 -0.19 -16.80 30.24
CA ARG A 51 0.68 -16.54 29.10
C ARG A 51 1.02 -17.82 28.33
N SER A 52 1.22 -18.94 29.04
CA SER A 52 1.44 -20.25 28.42
C SER A 52 0.20 -20.79 27.70
N HIS A 53 -0.97 -20.55 28.27
CA HIS A 53 -2.25 -21.00 27.69
C HIS A 53 -2.63 -20.20 26.43
N ARG A 54 -2.37 -18.89 26.41
CA ARG A 54 -2.51 -18.08 25.21
C ARG A 54 -1.60 -18.56 24.07
N ARG A 55 -0.31 -18.79 24.33
CA ARG A 55 0.63 -19.31 23.33
C ARG A 55 0.21 -20.64 22.73
N ARG A 56 -0.40 -21.55 23.52
CA ARG A 56 -0.91 -22.83 22.98
C ARG A 56 -2.12 -22.62 22.06
N LYS A 57 -3.04 -21.72 22.39
CA LYS A 57 -4.19 -21.40 21.51
C LYS A 57 -3.72 -20.78 20.18
N ASP A 58 -2.73 -19.90 20.22
CA ASP A 58 -2.18 -19.26 19.02
C ASP A 58 -1.47 -20.29 18.12
N THR A 59 -0.73 -21.26 18.71
CA THR A 59 -0.11 -22.34 17.94
C THR A 59 -1.13 -23.30 17.36
N ASP A 60 -2.21 -23.65 18.09
CA ASP A 60 -3.26 -24.52 17.58
C ASP A 60 -4.05 -23.86 16.44
N SER A 61 -4.25 -22.54 16.49
CA SER A 61 -4.89 -21.79 15.38
C SER A 61 -4.01 -21.75 14.15
N LEU A 62 -2.70 -21.49 14.32
CA LEU A 62 -1.72 -21.51 13.23
C LEU A 62 -1.59 -22.88 12.58
N VAL A 63 -1.61 -23.97 13.38
CA VAL A 63 -1.57 -25.34 12.83
C VAL A 63 -2.81 -25.63 12.00
N LYS A 64 -3.99 -25.20 12.44
CA LYS A 64 -5.22 -25.33 11.65
C LYS A 64 -5.19 -24.53 10.37
N GLU A 65 -4.64 -23.33 10.41
CA GLU A 65 -4.49 -22.46 9.23
C GLU A 65 -3.51 -23.06 8.22
N VAL A 66 -2.36 -23.57 8.69
CA VAL A 66 -1.40 -24.30 7.85
C VAL A 66 -2.02 -25.56 7.23
N GLN A 67 -2.83 -26.31 7.99
CA GLN A 67 -3.55 -27.46 7.44
C GLN A 67 -4.59 -27.07 6.40
N ALA A 68 -5.30 -25.96 6.60
CA ALA A 68 -6.25 -25.43 5.63
C ALA A 68 -5.56 -24.97 4.34
N LEU A 69 -4.45 -24.25 4.48
CA LEU A 69 -3.60 -23.81 3.36
C LEU A 69 -3.02 -25.01 2.59
N ASN A 70 -2.50 -26.02 3.27
CA ASN A 70 -1.99 -27.23 2.61
C ASN A 70 -3.09 -27.99 1.85
N LYS A 71 -4.32 -28.00 2.38
CA LYS A 71 -5.47 -28.57 1.68
C LYS A 71 -5.87 -27.78 0.43
N GLU A 72 -5.78 -26.46 0.51
CA GLU A 72 -6.03 -25.56 -0.63
C GLU A 72 -4.94 -25.70 -1.71
N VAL A 73 -3.67 -25.77 -1.31
CA VAL A 73 -2.54 -26.06 -2.24
C VAL A 73 -2.72 -27.41 -2.93
N MET A 74 -3.16 -28.44 -2.20
CA MET A 74 -3.43 -29.76 -2.77
C MET A 74 -4.58 -29.74 -3.77
N ARG A 75 -5.63 -28.94 -3.47
CA ARG A 75 -6.76 -28.72 -4.39
C ARG A 75 -6.32 -27.98 -5.66
N LEU A 76 -5.55 -26.93 -5.51
CA LEU A 76 -5.02 -26.15 -6.64
C LEU A 76 -4.08 -26.98 -7.52
N ASN A 77 -3.26 -27.86 -6.92
CA ASN A 77 -2.43 -28.80 -7.68
C ASN A 77 -3.29 -29.78 -8.49
N LEU A 78 -4.35 -30.32 -7.91
CA LEU A 78 -5.29 -31.20 -8.63
C LEU A 78 -6.02 -30.47 -9.76
N GLU A 79 -6.41 -29.20 -9.54
CA GLU A 79 -7.01 -28.37 -10.60
C GLU A 79 -6.00 -28.06 -11.71
N LYS A 80 -4.74 -27.77 -11.36
CA LYS A 80 -3.63 -27.60 -12.29
C LYS A 80 -3.42 -28.85 -13.14
N ASP A 81 -3.35 -30.03 -12.51
CA ASP A 81 -3.17 -31.29 -13.23
C ASP A 81 -4.35 -31.62 -14.15
N LYS A 82 -5.58 -31.26 -13.72
CA LYS A 82 -6.77 -31.38 -14.56
C LYS A 82 -6.74 -30.42 -15.76
N ILE A 83 -6.27 -29.19 -15.59
CA ILE A 83 -6.11 -28.23 -16.68
C ILE A 83 -5.00 -28.67 -17.64
N LEU A 84 -3.90 -29.22 -17.12
CA LEU A 84 -2.84 -29.81 -17.92
C LEU A 84 -3.34 -30.98 -18.76
N SER A 85 -4.11 -31.90 -18.15
CA SER A 85 -4.68 -33.03 -18.88
C SER A 85 -5.69 -32.60 -19.94
N MET A 86 -6.47 -31.52 -19.71
CA MET A 86 -7.36 -30.94 -20.72
C MET A 86 -6.58 -30.28 -21.87
N LYS A 87 -5.47 -29.55 -21.58
CA LYS A 87 -4.62 -28.97 -22.61
C LYS A 87 -3.93 -30.04 -23.47
N VAL A 88 -3.42 -31.11 -22.84
CA VAL A 88 -2.82 -32.25 -23.53
C VAL A 88 -3.85 -32.93 -24.43
N SER A 89 -5.09 -33.09 -23.99
CA SER A 89 -6.20 -33.62 -24.80
C SER A 89 -6.54 -32.70 -26.01
N GLN A 90 -6.36 -31.38 -25.88
CA GLN A 90 -6.56 -30.43 -26.98
C GLN A 90 -5.43 -30.46 -28.02
N ILE A 91 -4.22 -30.88 -27.63
CA ILE A 91 -3.04 -31.02 -28.53
C ILE A 91 -3.08 -32.36 -29.26
N GLY A 92 -4.05 -33.24 -28.99
CA GLY A 92 -4.23 -34.53 -29.70
C GLY A 92 -3.36 -35.68 -29.19
N LEU A 93 -2.69 -35.50 -28.05
CA LEU A 93 -1.91 -36.57 -27.37
C LEU A 93 -2.79 -37.34 -26.40
N ASN A 94 -2.72 -38.68 -26.43
CA ASN A 94 -3.44 -39.52 -25.45
C ASN A 94 -2.73 -39.54 -24.09
N PRO A 95 -3.46 -39.56 -22.97
CA PRO A 95 -2.85 -39.57 -21.63
C PRO A 95 -1.93 -40.76 -21.36
N ASN A 96 -2.06 -41.85 -22.12
CA ASN A 96 -1.20 -43.04 -21.99
C ASN A 96 0.17 -42.89 -22.69
N GLU A 97 0.29 -41.98 -23.63
CA GLU A 97 1.57 -41.71 -24.33
C GLU A 97 2.55 -40.89 -23.48
N ILE A 98 2.03 -40.17 -22.48
CA ILE A 98 2.86 -39.37 -21.54
C ILE A 98 3.57 -40.28 -20.50
N ALA A 99 3.00 -41.43 -20.19
CA ALA A 99 3.59 -42.39 -19.25
C ALA A 99 4.84 -43.10 -19.80
N GLU A 100 5.06 -43.02 -21.12
CA GLU A 100 6.21 -43.61 -21.81
C GLU A 100 7.31 -42.60 -22.16
N LEU A 101 7.06 -41.29 -21.91
CA LEU A 101 8.07 -40.25 -22.13
C LEU A 101 9.14 -40.29 -21.05
N THR A 102 10.39 -40.28 -21.47
CA THR A 102 11.54 -40.22 -20.56
C THR A 102 11.63 -38.85 -19.86
N GLY A 103 12.28 -38.79 -18.69
CA GLY A 103 12.44 -37.53 -17.95
C GLY A 103 13.03 -36.38 -18.78
N GLU A 104 13.88 -36.70 -19.77
CA GLU A 104 14.47 -35.72 -20.69
C GLU A 104 13.44 -35.16 -21.69
N GLU A 105 12.50 -35.97 -22.13
CA GLU A 105 11.40 -35.52 -23.02
C GLU A 105 10.35 -34.70 -22.27
N ILE A 106 10.12 -34.99 -20.99
CA ILE A 106 9.29 -34.18 -20.10
C ILE A 106 9.99 -32.85 -19.75
N GLU A 107 11.31 -32.84 -19.58
CA GLU A 107 12.07 -31.60 -19.44
C GLU A 107 12.13 -30.81 -20.76
N ALA A 108 12.21 -31.43 -21.91
CA ALA A 108 12.12 -30.76 -23.20
C ALA A 108 10.71 -30.17 -23.46
N LEU A 109 9.64 -30.84 -22.99
CA LEU A 109 8.28 -30.33 -23.02
C LEU A 109 8.02 -29.25 -21.95
N ASN A 110 8.70 -29.30 -20.79
CA ASN A 110 8.69 -28.27 -19.76
C ASN A 110 9.69 -27.14 -20.02
N ASN A 111 10.82 -27.47 -20.60
CA ASN A 111 11.77 -26.50 -21.16
C ASN A 111 11.39 -26.17 -22.57
N GLY A 112 10.09 -26.40 -22.93
CA GLY A 112 9.65 -26.03 -24.26
C GLY A 112 10.46 -24.85 -24.71
N GLU A 113 11.42 -25.12 -25.58
CA GLU A 113 11.71 -24.25 -26.67
C GLU A 113 10.35 -24.07 -27.36
N ALA A 114 9.43 -23.32 -26.68
CA ALA A 114 8.56 -22.47 -27.42
C ALA A 114 9.56 -21.75 -28.30
N GLU A 115 9.66 -22.17 -29.58
CA GLU A 115 10.12 -21.29 -30.62
C GLU A 115 9.61 -19.95 -30.21
N GLU A 116 10.55 -19.10 -29.70
CA GLU A 116 10.24 -17.70 -29.42
C GLU A 116 9.54 -17.27 -30.71
N ASN A 117 8.22 -17.15 -30.63
CA ASN A 117 7.49 -16.40 -31.62
C ASN A 117 8.02 -14.99 -31.43
N THR A 118 9.16 -14.71 -32.05
CA THR A 118 9.95 -13.50 -31.98
C THR A 118 9.16 -12.27 -32.39
N ASN A 119 7.88 -12.44 -32.70
CA ASN A 119 6.94 -11.40 -33.10
C ASN A 119 5.82 -11.11 -32.04
N GLU A 120 5.68 -11.89 -30.98
CA GLU A 120 4.69 -11.57 -29.95
C GLU A 120 5.27 -10.65 -28.90
N THR A 121 4.68 -9.45 -28.76
CA THR A 121 5.01 -8.55 -27.66
C THR A 121 4.42 -9.04 -26.36
N ARG A 122 5.19 -8.96 -25.28
CA ARG A 122 4.71 -9.26 -23.92
C ARG A 122 3.99 -8.08 -23.28
N PHE A 123 4.14 -6.87 -23.83
CA PHE A 123 3.47 -5.64 -23.41
C PHE A 123 2.46 -5.22 -24.47
N TYR A 124 1.20 -5.50 -24.23
CA TYR A 124 0.15 -5.18 -25.20
C TYR A 124 -0.21 -3.69 -25.20
N LYS A 125 -0.52 -3.14 -24.01
CA LYS A 125 -0.97 -1.73 -23.89
C LYS A 125 0.15 -0.73 -24.19
N LEU A 126 1.38 -1.03 -23.77
CA LEU A 126 2.51 -0.12 -24.02
C LEU A 126 2.93 -0.11 -25.48
N THR A 127 2.86 -1.25 -26.16
CA THR A 127 3.12 -1.31 -27.61
C THR A 127 2.06 -0.55 -28.41
N GLU A 128 0.80 -0.59 -27.99
CA GLU A 128 -0.26 0.23 -28.58
C GLU A 128 0.03 1.73 -28.43
N ILE A 129 0.61 2.16 -27.32
CA ILE A 129 1.03 3.56 -27.12
C ILE A 129 2.15 3.95 -28.07
N ASP A 130 3.13 3.05 -28.34
CA ASP A 130 4.19 3.29 -29.33
C ASP A 130 3.64 3.61 -30.72
N GLU A 131 2.51 2.99 -31.10
CA GLU A 131 1.83 3.24 -32.37
C GLU A 131 1.02 4.53 -32.33
N LEU A 132 0.25 4.75 -31.26
CA LEU A 132 -0.62 5.92 -31.13
C LEU A 132 0.15 7.25 -31.05
N TRP A 133 1.34 7.24 -30.46
CA TRP A 133 2.14 8.45 -30.22
C TRP A 133 3.33 8.61 -31.18
N ALA A 134 3.43 7.75 -32.20
CA ALA A 134 4.55 7.80 -33.16
C ALA A 134 4.69 9.17 -33.86
N ASP A 135 3.56 9.81 -34.18
CA ASP A 135 3.49 11.07 -34.91
C ASP A 135 2.98 12.21 -34.01
N TYR A 136 3.26 12.17 -32.69
CA TYR A 136 2.81 13.20 -31.76
C TYR A 136 3.40 14.56 -32.09
N VAL A 137 2.52 15.56 -32.20
CA VAL A 137 2.88 16.98 -32.34
C VAL A 137 2.43 17.69 -31.07
N PRO A 138 3.31 18.37 -30.34
CA PRO A 138 2.94 19.10 -29.12
C PRO A 138 1.88 20.16 -29.43
N PRO A 139 0.84 20.30 -28.60
CA PRO A 139 -0.13 21.39 -28.73
C PRO A 139 0.52 22.74 -28.44
N VAL A 140 -0.06 23.80 -28.95
CA VAL A 140 0.33 25.16 -28.60
C VAL A 140 -0.20 25.48 -27.21
N TYR A 141 0.70 25.70 -26.25
CA TYR A 141 0.34 26.08 -24.89
C TYR A 141 0.12 27.58 -24.75
N ASP A 142 -0.81 27.99 -23.88
CA ASP A 142 -0.99 29.37 -23.47
C ASP A 142 0.15 29.78 -22.52
N ASN A 143 1.16 30.44 -23.04
CA ASN A 143 2.31 30.92 -22.29
C ASN A 143 2.10 32.31 -21.65
N GLU A 144 0.95 32.97 -21.89
CA GLU A 144 0.66 34.32 -21.40
C GLU A 144 -0.08 34.30 -20.05
N ILE A 145 -0.67 33.17 -19.67
CA ILE A 145 -1.43 33.04 -18.42
C ILE A 145 -0.51 33.21 -17.21
N THR A 146 -0.85 34.10 -16.32
CA THR A 146 -0.14 34.25 -15.03
C THR A 146 -0.60 33.21 -14.02
N LEU A 147 0.26 32.85 -13.05
CA LEU A 147 -0.09 31.88 -12.02
C LEU A 147 -1.32 32.26 -11.17
N PRO A 148 -1.54 33.53 -10.76
CA PRO A 148 -2.78 33.94 -10.12
C PRO A 148 -4.01 33.73 -11.00
N GLU A 149 -3.96 34.07 -12.27
CA GLU A 149 -5.06 33.85 -13.22
C GLU A 149 -5.35 32.39 -13.44
N PHE A 150 -4.32 31.55 -13.52
CA PHE A 150 -4.47 30.10 -13.59
C PHE A 150 -5.22 29.55 -12.36
N CYS A 151 -4.86 29.97 -11.15
CA CYS A 151 -5.54 29.58 -9.94
C CYS A 151 -7.01 30.04 -9.90
N ASP A 152 -7.27 31.26 -10.33
CA ASP A 152 -8.63 31.81 -10.38
C ASP A 152 -9.47 31.08 -11.44
N LYS A 153 -8.96 30.85 -12.64
CA LYS A 153 -9.62 30.06 -13.70
C LYS A 153 -9.91 28.63 -13.22
N PHE A 154 -8.93 27.96 -12.59
CA PHE A 154 -9.14 26.61 -12.06
C PHE A 154 -10.25 26.56 -11.01
N ARG A 155 -10.26 27.51 -10.07
CA ARG A 155 -11.32 27.63 -9.05
C ARG A 155 -12.69 27.82 -9.68
N LEU A 156 -12.79 28.71 -10.64
CA LEU A 156 -14.03 29.01 -11.36
C LEU A 156 -14.50 27.83 -12.22
N PHE A 157 -13.58 27.12 -12.87
CA PHE A 157 -13.87 25.90 -13.61
C PHE A 157 -14.42 24.81 -12.69
N ALA A 158 -13.77 24.53 -11.56
CA ALA A 158 -14.22 23.55 -10.58
C ALA A 158 -15.65 23.86 -10.08
N CYS A 159 -15.94 25.12 -9.82
CA CYS A 159 -17.27 25.57 -9.43
C CYS A 159 -18.31 25.44 -10.57
N SER A 160 -18.04 26.01 -11.74
CA SER A 160 -19.02 26.14 -12.82
C SER A 160 -19.29 24.81 -13.55
N ARG A 161 -18.28 23.96 -13.72
CA ARG A 161 -18.38 22.72 -14.50
C ARG A 161 -18.63 21.49 -13.66
N LEU A 162 -18.10 21.47 -12.43
CA LEU A 162 -18.13 20.28 -11.58
C LEU A 162 -18.93 20.46 -10.29
N GLY A 163 -19.41 21.68 -9.98
CA GLY A 163 -20.12 21.97 -8.74
C GLY A 163 -19.26 21.83 -7.49
N LEU A 164 -17.93 21.97 -7.63
CA LEU A 164 -16.96 21.82 -6.55
C LEU A 164 -16.52 23.20 -6.06
N TYR A 165 -16.59 23.42 -4.77
CA TYR A 165 -16.32 24.71 -4.15
C TYR A 165 -15.06 24.64 -3.29
N TYR A 166 -14.06 25.44 -3.63
CA TYR A 166 -12.80 25.51 -2.89
C TYR A 166 -12.45 26.96 -2.56
N ASP A 167 -11.82 27.15 -1.40
CA ASP A 167 -11.21 28.45 -1.07
C ASP A 167 -10.04 28.74 -1.99
N ILE A 168 -9.85 30.00 -2.37
CA ILE A 168 -8.76 30.40 -3.27
C ILE A 168 -7.37 30.15 -2.66
N LYS A 169 -7.25 30.20 -1.33
CA LYS A 169 -5.97 29.89 -0.65
C LYS A 169 -5.62 28.43 -0.80
N LEU A 170 -6.62 27.53 -0.69
CA LEU A 170 -6.43 26.09 -0.92
C LEU A 170 -6.00 25.83 -2.37
N ILE A 171 -6.66 26.45 -3.35
CA ILE A 171 -6.29 26.31 -4.76
C ILE A 171 -4.85 26.78 -5.00
N ARG A 172 -4.47 27.94 -4.47
CA ARG A 172 -3.12 28.49 -4.61
C ARG A 172 -2.07 27.58 -3.95
N LEU A 173 -2.36 27.05 -2.76
CA LEU A 173 -1.48 26.10 -2.08
C LEU A 173 -1.31 24.81 -2.89
N PHE A 174 -2.43 24.27 -3.39
CA PHE A 174 -2.44 23.06 -4.22
C PHE A 174 -1.63 23.27 -5.51
N VAL A 175 -1.84 24.36 -6.23
CA VAL A 175 -1.08 24.67 -7.46
C VAL A 175 0.39 24.93 -7.16
N ALA A 176 0.71 25.63 -6.07
CA ALA A 176 2.10 25.88 -5.67
C ALA A 176 2.83 24.60 -5.30
N SER A 177 2.13 23.58 -4.76
CA SER A 177 2.77 22.32 -4.37
C SER A 177 3.34 21.53 -5.56
N PHE A 178 2.82 21.72 -6.77
CA PHE A 178 3.39 21.12 -7.99
C PHE A 178 4.81 21.63 -8.31
N ALA A 179 5.15 22.82 -7.86
CA ALA A 179 6.51 23.37 -8.03
C ALA A 179 7.49 22.89 -6.94
N SER A 180 7.00 22.43 -5.79
CA SER A 180 7.85 22.06 -4.65
C SER A 180 8.20 20.58 -4.62
N THR A 181 7.27 19.70 -5.00
CA THR A 181 7.45 18.25 -4.91
C THR A 181 6.67 17.50 -5.97
N ARG A 182 7.00 16.23 -6.18
CA ARG A 182 6.25 15.30 -7.05
C ARG A 182 5.19 14.49 -6.30
N LEU A 183 5.24 14.48 -4.96
CA LEU A 183 4.26 13.83 -4.12
C LEU A 183 3.51 14.86 -3.28
N ILE A 184 2.19 14.93 -3.48
CA ILE A 184 1.29 15.82 -2.72
C ILE A 184 0.36 14.92 -1.91
N ILE A 185 0.13 15.22 -0.64
CA ILE A 185 -0.80 14.47 0.21
C ILE A 185 -1.94 15.38 0.62
N LEU A 186 -3.15 15.09 0.12
CA LEU A 186 -4.38 15.75 0.54
C LEU A 186 -4.96 14.98 1.72
N GLN A 187 -4.85 15.51 2.91
CA GLN A 187 -5.28 14.83 4.13
C GLN A 187 -6.40 15.58 4.86
N GLY A 188 -7.13 14.90 5.72
CA GLY A 188 -8.17 15.48 6.57
C GLY A 188 -9.44 14.66 6.62
N ILE A 189 -10.53 15.29 7.07
CA ILE A 189 -11.83 14.65 7.32
C ILE A 189 -12.42 14.09 6.02
N SER A 190 -13.06 12.92 6.09
CA SER A 190 -13.76 12.32 4.95
C SER A 190 -14.87 13.25 4.38
N GLY A 191 -15.05 13.24 3.06
CA GLY A 191 -16.09 14.01 2.38
C GLY A 191 -15.82 15.51 2.24
N THR A 192 -14.58 15.98 2.41
CA THR A 192 -14.18 17.38 2.19
C THR A 192 -13.77 17.71 0.75
N GLY A 193 -13.79 16.72 -0.15
CA GLY A 193 -13.50 16.92 -1.57
C GLY A 193 -12.02 16.75 -1.96
N LYS A 194 -11.22 15.98 -1.19
CA LYS A 194 -9.81 15.72 -1.47
C LYS A 194 -9.58 15.12 -2.86
N THR A 195 -10.17 13.96 -3.12
CA THR A 195 -10.09 13.27 -4.41
C THR A 195 -10.68 14.09 -5.54
N SER A 196 -11.79 14.80 -5.26
CA SER A 196 -12.45 15.67 -6.23
C SER A 196 -11.59 16.85 -6.66
N LEU A 197 -10.73 17.40 -5.78
CA LEU A 197 -9.79 18.47 -6.11
C LEU A 197 -8.77 18.02 -7.16
N ALA A 198 -8.12 16.89 -6.91
CA ALA A 198 -7.14 16.32 -7.84
C ALA A 198 -7.79 15.90 -9.17
N TYR A 199 -8.99 15.32 -9.12
CA TYR A 199 -9.77 14.97 -10.32
C TYR A 199 -10.13 16.22 -11.14
N ALA A 200 -10.61 17.29 -10.48
CA ALA A 200 -10.95 18.55 -11.13
C ALA A 200 -9.73 19.18 -11.82
N PHE A 201 -8.55 19.05 -11.21
CA PHE A 201 -7.32 19.57 -11.79
C PHE A 201 -6.97 18.87 -13.12
N GLY A 202 -7.02 17.56 -13.19
CA GLY A 202 -6.79 16.83 -14.44
C GLY A 202 -7.78 17.21 -15.54
N LYS A 203 -9.05 17.40 -15.17
CA LYS A 203 -10.06 17.90 -16.12
C LYS A 203 -9.77 19.33 -16.60
N PHE A 204 -9.29 20.18 -15.71
CA PHE A 204 -8.95 21.57 -16.03
C PHE A 204 -7.75 21.70 -16.97
N VAL A 205 -6.72 20.87 -16.79
CA VAL A 205 -5.53 20.84 -17.68
C VAL A 205 -5.76 20.01 -18.95
N ASN A 206 -6.99 19.58 -19.23
CA ASN A 206 -7.35 18.73 -20.36
C ASN A 206 -6.61 17.39 -20.45
N ASN A 207 -6.06 16.92 -19.33
CA ASN A 207 -5.49 15.59 -19.20
C ASN A 207 -6.08 14.88 -17.98
N PRO A 208 -7.09 13.99 -18.17
CA PRO A 208 -7.81 13.37 -17.08
C PRO A 208 -6.88 12.64 -16.12
N SER A 209 -7.04 12.88 -14.82
CA SER A 209 -6.26 12.23 -13.76
C SER A 209 -6.46 10.72 -13.78
N ILE A 210 -5.38 9.99 -13.57
CA ILE A 210 -5.39 8.55 -13.39
C ILE A 210 -5.71 8.26 -11.93
N ILE A 211 -6.77 7.52 -11.65
CA ILE A 211 -7.18 7.18 -10.28
C ILE A 211 -6.76 5.74 -9.99
N ALA A 212 -5.80 5.58 -9.09
CA ALA A 212 -5.42 4.31 -8.52
C ALA A 212 -6.05 4.19 -7.13
N SER A 213 -7.13 3.41 -7.02
CA SER A 213 -7.78 3.12 -5.74
C SER A 213 -6.95 2.13 -4.96
N VAL A 214 -6.29 2.59 -3.91
CA VAL A 214 -5.44 1.76 -3.06
C VAL A 214 -6.31 0.76 -2.30
N GLN A 215 -5.87 -0.50 -2.23
CA GLN A 215 -6.57 -1.55 -1.53
C GLN A 215 -5.79 -2.00 -0.29
N PRO A 216 -6.46 -2.51 0.75
CA PRO A 216 -5.78 -3.00 1.96
C PRO A 216 -4.77 -4.12 1.72
N SER A 217 -4.88 -4.80 0.58
CA SER A 217 -4.00 -5.89 0.15
C SER A 217 -2.67 -5.41 -0.43
N TRP A 218 -2.54 -4.13 -0.79
CA TRP A 218 -1.34 -3.60 -1.42
C TRP A 218 -0.12 -3.69 -0.51
N ARG A 219 0.94 -4.32 -1.00
CA ARG A 219 2.15 -4.61 -0.20
C ARG A 219 3.46 -4.27 -0.88
N ASP A 220 3.47 -4.23 -2.21
CA ASP A 220 4.70 -4.04 -2.98
C ASP A 220 4.43 -3.28 -4.29
N ARG A 221 5.47 -3.04 -5.07
CA ARG A 221 5.46 -2.29 -6.32
C ARG A 221 4.60 -2.90 -7.44
N THR A 222 4.27 -4.19 -7.37
CA THR A 222 3.51 -4.87 -8.44
C THR A 222 2.10 -4.33 -8.56
N GLU A 223 1.56 -3.77 -7.49
CA GLU A 223 0.27 -3.09 -7.48
C GLU A 223 0.27 -1.78 -8.30
N LEU A 224 1.44 -1.13 -8.38
CA LEU A 224 1.61 0.11 -9.15
C LEU A 224 1.95 -0.17 -10.62
N PHE A 225 2.91 -1.05 -10.88
CA PHE A 225 3.48 -1.23 -12.22
C PHE A 225 2.98 -2.48 -12.91
N GLY A 226 2.47 -3.46 -12.16
CA GLY A 226 2.13 -4.77 -12.68
C GLY A 226 3.25 -5.79 -12.51
N TYR A 227 3.08 -6.93 -13.13
CA TYR A 227 4.01 -8.05 -13.03
C TYR A 227 4.02 -8.91 -14.30
N PHE A 228 5.14 -9.58 -14.53
CA PHE A 228 5.25 -10.56 -15.61
C PHE A 228 4.61 -11.89 -15.18
N ASN A 229 3.72 -12.40 -16.02
CA ASN A 229 3.09 -13.70 -15.82
C ASN A 229 3.87 -14.77 -16.59
N GLU A 230 4.58 -15.63 -15.84
CA GLU A 230 5.42 -16.69 -16.41
C GLU A 230 4.64 -17.73 -17.23
N PHE A 231 3.35 -17.93 -16.93
CA PHE A 231 2.52 -18.91 -17.63
C PHE A 231 2.03 -18.39 -18.98
N THR A 232 1.58 -17.13 -19.02
CA THR A 232 1.05 -16.52 -20.24
C THR A 232 2.13 -15.83 -21.06
N LYS A 233 3.35 -15.70 -20.52
CA LYS A 233 4.46 -14.93 -21.08
C LYS A 233 4.10 -13.47 -21.40
N LYS A 234 3.08 -12.93 -20.72
CA LYS A 234 2.59 -11.56 -20.88
C LYS A 234 2.79 -10.76 -19.60
N PHE A 235 3.04 -9.47 -19.74
CA PHE A 235 3.09 -8.55 -18.64
C PHE A 235 1.68 -8.07 -18.30
N ASN A 236 1.29 -8.11 -17.02
CA ASN A 236 0.01 -7.60 -16.57
C ASN A 236 0.18 -6.11 -16.25
N GLU A 237 -0.11 -5.27 -17.23
CA GLU A 237 0.13 -3.83 -17.22
C GLU A 237 -0.97 -3.09 -16.44
N THR A 238 -0.57 -2.28 -15.46
CA THR A 238 -1.49 -1.41 -14.72
C THR A 238 -1.79 -0.12 -15.50
N GLU A 239 -2.85 0.56 -15.12
CA GLU A 239 -3.18 1.87 -15.70
C GLU A 239 -2.14 2.94 -15.30
N LEU A 240 -1.49 2.79 -14.14
CA LEU A 240 -0.39 3.68 -13.76
C LEU A 240 0.84 3.49 -14.65
N LEU A 241 1.25 2.23 -14.89
CA LEU A 241 2.37 1.95 -15.80
C LEU A 241 2.08 2.47 -17.19
N ARG A 242 0.86 2.24 -17.71
CA ARG A 242 0.41 2.76 -18.98
C ARG A 242 0.55 4.27 -19.08
N ALA A 243 0.00 4.99 -18.08
CA ALA A 243 0.06 6.45 -18.02
C ALA A 243 1.50 6.98 -17.92
N MET A 244 2.36 6.30 -17.14
CA MET A 244 3.78 6.61 -17.04
C MET A 244 4.49 6.46 -18.39
N TYR A 245 4.17 5.39 -19.10
CA TYR A 245 4.72 5.14 -20.41
C TYR A 245 4.23 6.18 -21.44
N GLU A 246 2.94 6.49 -21.45
CA GLU A 246 2.34 7.53 -22.30
C GLU A 246 2.93 8.91 -22.02
N ALA A 247 3.12 9.27 -20.74
CA ALA A 247 3.71 10.54 -20.32
C ALA A 247 5.16 10.72 -20.83
N SER A 248 5.86 9.63 -21.20
CA SER A 248 7.21 9.72 -21.78
C SER A 248 7.21 10.16 -23.25
N TYR A 249 6.05 10.22 -23.90
CA TYR A 249 5.90 10.66 -25.30
C TYR A 249 5.49 12.13 -25.43
N ASN A 250 5.03 12.76 -24.35
CA ASN A 250 4.47 14.10 -24.41
C ASN A 250 4.82 14.94 -23.19
N GLU A 251 4.47 16.24 -23.23
CA GLU A 251 4.76 17.21 -22.17
C GLU A 251 3.51 17.57 -21.33
N ASN A 252 2.38 16.88 -21.53
CA ASN A 252 1.17 17.12 -20.76
C ASN A 252 1.38 16.83 -19.27
N ILE A 253 0.66 17.54 -18.42
CA ILE A 253 0.70 17.31 -16.97
C ILE A 253 -0.11 16.06 -16.63
N TYR A 254 0.53 15.05 -16.07
CA TYR A 254 -0.13 13.84 -15.57
C TYR A 254 -0.30 13.89 -14.06
N ALA A 255 -1.54 13.86 -13.61
CA ALA A 255 -1.90 13.78 -12.20
C ALA A 255 -2.36 12.35 -11.87
N VAL A 256 -1.56 11.62 -11.09
CA VAL A 256 -1.90 10.29 -10.59
C VAL A 256 -2.46 10.41 -9.19
N ILE A 257 -3.70 10.00 -9.01
CA ILE A 257 -4.39 10.04 -7.72
C ILE A 257 -4.26 8.66 -7.05
N LEU A 258 -3.55 8.60 -5.92
CA LEU A 258 -3.55 7.44 -5.03
C LEU A 258 -4.69 7.62 -4.03
N ASP A 259 -5.88 7.13 -4.40
CA ASP A 259 -7.07 7.35 -3.59
C ASP A 259 -7.08 6.45 -2.36
N GLU A 260 -7.35 7.05 -1.19
CA GLU A 260 -7.26 6.42 0.12
C GLU A 260 -5.88 5.78 0.37
N MET A 261 -4.80 6.52 0.04
CA MET A 261 -3.44 6.00 0.03
C MET A 261 -3.00 5.32 1.33
N ASN A 262 -3.60 5.69 2.46
CA ASN A 262 -3.26 5.18 3.79
C ASN A 262 -4.16 4.02 4.26
N ILE A 263 -4.99 3.46 3.39
CA ILE A 263 -5.70 2.20 3.68
C ILE A 263 -4.76 0.98 3.64
N ALA A 264 -3.61 1.13 2.95
CA ALA A 264 -2.46 0.25 3.00
C ALA A 264 -1.23 1.04 3.47
N ARG A 265 -0.14 0.36 3.81
CA ARG A 265 1.10 1.03 4.23
C ARG A 265 1.84 1.62 3.03
N VAL A 266 1.82 2.94 2.92
CA VAL A 266 2.43 3.70 1.81
C VAL A 266 3.91 3.38 1.66
N GLU A 267 4.64 3.28 2.78
CA GLU A 267 6.07 2.97 2.82
C GLU A 267 6.44 1.57 2.29
N TYR A 268 5.45 0.72 1.97
CA TYR A 268 5.69 -0.59 1.38
C TYR A 268 5.40 -0.58 -0.12
N TYR A 269 4.17 -0.30 -0.52
CA TYR A 269 3.82 -0.35 -1.94
C TYR A 269 4.41 0.80 -2.77
N PHE A 270 4.69 1.96 -2.14
CA PHE A 270 5.26 3.15 -2.78
C PHE A 270 6.75 3.37 -2.42
N ALA A 271 7.40 2.42 -1.76
CA ALA A 271 8.78 2.54 -1.27
C ALA A 271 9.79 2.90 -2.35
N GLU A 272 9.71 2.24 -3.49
CA GLU A 272 10.62 2.46 -4.61
C GLU A 272 10.44 3.88 -5.18
N MET A 273 9.21 4.31 -5.40
CA MET A 273 8.90 5.66 -5.84
C MET A 273 9.40 6.73 -4.88
N LEU A 274 9.21 6.53 -3.56
CA LEU A 274 9.76 7.45 -2.55
C LEU A 274 11.28 7.60 -2.68
N SER A 275 11.99 6.53 -2.97
CA SER A 275 13.44 6.56 -3.12
C SER A 275 13.86 7.20 -4.43
N ILE A 276 13.19 6.89 -5.53
CA ILE A 276 13.52 7.45 -6.85
C ILE A 276 13.26 8.95 -6.91
N LEU A 277 12.12 9.41 -6.38
CA LEU A 277 11.74 10.82 -6.42
C LEU A 277 12.63 11.73 -5.53
N GLU A 278 13.48 11.17 -4.68
CA GLU A 278 14.51 11.89 -3.93
C GLU A 278 15.81 12.11 -4.72
N MET A 279 16.04 11.34 -5.78
CA MET A 279 17.28 11.42 -6.52
C MET A 279 17.44 12.81 -7.16
N PRO A 280 18.61 13.44 -6.99
CA PRO A 280 18.84 14.81 -7.45
C PRO A 280 18.87 14.93 -8.97
N SER A 281 19.30 13.86 -9.66
CA SER A 281 19.34 13.79 -11.12
C SER A 281 18.12 13.06 -11.67
N ARG A 282 17.49 13.63 -12.69
CA ARG A 282 16.38 12.98 -13.39
C ARG A 282 16.82 11.73 -14.18
N ASP A 283 18.09 11.62 -14.51
CA ASP A 283 18.63 10.44 -15.17
C ASP A 283 18.61 9.20 -14.25
N GLU A 284 18.54 9.43 -12.93
CA GLU A 284 18.42 8.39 -11.90
C GLU A 284 16.96 8.02 -11.60
N TRP A 285 15.99 8.72 -12.21
CA TRP A 285 14.57 8.43 -12.04
C TRP A 285 14.18 7.26 -12.94
N VAL A 286 14.60 6.09 -12.57
CA VAL A 286 14.42 4.87 -13.35
C VAL A 286 13.77 3.81 -12.48
N VAL A 287 12.78 3.12 -13.02
CA VAL A 287 12.11 1.99 -12.39
C VAL A 287 12.37 0.72 -13.18
N ASP A 288 12.74 -0.36 -12.48
CA ASP A 288 12.92 -1.67 -13.08
C ASP A 288 11.54 -2.30 -13.35
N ILE A 289 11.20 -2.54 -14.59
CA ILE A 289 9.92 -3.16 -14.97
C ILE A 289 10.09 -4.67 -15.08
N ILE A 290 11.15 -5.11 -15.76
CA ILE A 290 11.39 -6.52 -16.02
C ILE A 290 12.90 -6.82 -16.07
N PRO A 291 13.37 -7.96 -15.55
CA PRO A 291 14.80 -8.23 -15.43
C PRO A 291 15.52 -8.46 -16.76
N ASN A 292 14.82 -9.00 -17.78
CA ASN A 292 15.42 -9.35 -19.06
C ASN A 292 14.73 -8.61 -20.21
N ALA A 293 15.50 -7.87 -21.01
CA ALA A 293 14.98 -7.19 -22.20
C ALA A 293 14.72 -8.15 -23.35
N TRP A 294 13.61 -7.96 -24.07
CA TRP A 294 13.31 -8.65 -25.33
C TRP A 294 13.35 -7.66 -26.51
N PRO A 295 13.70 -8.13 -27.71
CA PRO A 295 13.73 -7.27 -28.90
C PRO A 295 12.36 -6.65 -29.24
N THR A 296 11.27 -7.28 -28.78
CA THR A 296 9.88 -6.84 -29.00
C THR A 296 9.33 -5.96 -27.89
N ASP A 297 10.18 -5.57 -26.91
CA ASP A 297 9.76 -4.67 -25.84
C ASP A 297 9.43 -3.27 -26.38
N PRO A 298 8.53 -2.53 -25.72
CA PRO A 298 8.18 -1.17 -26.07
C PRO A 298 9.40 -0.24 -26.11
N LYS A 299 9.38 0.75 -27.02
CA LYS A 299 10.54 1.59 -27.36
C LYS A 299 11.18 2.33 -26.19
N HIS A 300 10.39 2.74 -25.19
CA HIS A 300 10.87 3.49 -24.02
C HIS A 300 11.22 2.57 -22.85
N ILE A 301 11.01 1.25 -22.93
CA ILE A 301 11.57 0.28 -22.00
C ILE A 301 12.97 -0.10 -22.49
N LYS A 302 14.00 0.42 -21.82
CA LYS A 302 15.40 0.17 -22.17
C LYS A 302 16.03 -0.74 -21.13
N ASN A 303 16.56 -1.88 -21.56
CA ASN A 303 17.16 -2.90 -20.68
C ASN A 303 16.21 -3.36 -19.54
N GLY A 304 14.91 -3.41 -19.81
CA GLY A 304 13.91 -3.76 -18.81
C GLY A 304 13.52 -2.64 -17.87
N GLN A 305 14.01 -1.43 -18.08
CA GLN A 305 13.81 -0.25 -17.23
C GLN A 305 12.97 0.81 -17.96
N LEU A 306 12.16 1.54 -17.20
CA LEU A 306 11.40 2.70 -17.66
C LEU A 306 11.87 3.95 -16.90
N GLN A 307 12.23 5.00 -17.62
CA GLN A 307 12.52 6.30 -17.03
C GLN A 307 11.21 6.98 -16.63
N ILE A 308 11.12 7.45 -15.38
CA ILE A 308 9.94 8.17 -14.88
C ILE A 308 9.89 9.55 -15.53
N PRO A 309 8.79 9.88 -16.24
CA PRO A 309 8.67 11.16 -16.92
C PRO A 309 8.60 12.33 -15.93
N PRO A 310 9.21 13.48 -16.25
CA PRO A 310 9.25 14.64 -15.35
C PRO A 310 7.92 15.39 -15.26
N ASN A 311 6.96 15.10 -16.09
CA ASN A 311 5.64 15.71 -16.18
C ASN A 311 4.55 14.96 -15.39
N MET A 312 4.95 14.04 -14.47
CA MET A 312 4.05 13.31 -13.59
C MET A 312 4.09 13.81 -12.15
N TRP A 313 2.91 13.89 -11.53
CA TRP A 313 2.73 14.17 -10.11
C TRP A 313 1.82 13.15 -9.47
N TYR A 314 2.17 12.74 -8.26
CA TYR A 314 1.43 11.78 -7.46
C TYR A 314 0.68 12.52 -6.36
N ILE A 315 -0.62 12.34 -6.29
CA ILE A 315 -1.51 13.03 -5.35
C ILE A 315 -2.20 11.96 -4.51
N GLY A 316 -1.69 11.76 -3.29
CA GLY A 316 -2.32 10.84 -2.35
C GLY A 316 -3.47 11.51 -1.62
N THR A 317 -4.60 10.80 -1.45
CA THR A 317 -5.65 11.23 -0.52
C THR A 317 -5.58 10.38 0.74
N ALA A 318 -5.66 11.01 1.90
CA ALA A 318 -5.59 10.33 3.18
C ALA A 318 -6.73 10.78 4.11
N ASN A 319 -7.37 9.82 4.74
CA ASN A 319 -8.35 10.07 5.79
C ASN A 319 -7.68 9.90 7.16
N ASN A 320 -8.05 10.75 8.13
CA ASN A 320 -7.55 10.68 9.50
C ASN A 320 -8.55 9.90 10.37
N ASP A 321 -8.85 8.66 9.99
CA ASP A 321 -9.78 7.78 10.71
C ASP A 321 -9.03 6.59 11.35
N ASP A 322 -9.61 6.03 12.39
CA ASP A 322 -9.02 4.88 13.14
C ASP A 322 -8.86 3.61 12.30
N SER A 323 -9.50 3.54 11.13
CA SER A 323 -9.45 2.39 10.21
C SER A 323 -8.28 2.41 9.23
N THR A 324 -7.51 3.51 9.19
CA THR A 324 -6.41 3.73 8.25
C THR A 324 -5.04 3.69 8.94
N PHE A 325 -3.98 3.41 8.19
CA PHE A 325 -2.63 3.47 8.72
C PHE A 325 -2.14 4.92 8.85
N ALA A 326 -1.37 5.18 9.92
CA ALA A 326 -0.65 6.44 10.00
C ALA A 326 0.42 6.52 8.89
N ILE A 327 0.47 7.66 8.22
CA ILE A 327 1.53 7.96 7.26
C ILE A 327 2.79 8.28 8.06
N THR A 328 3.91 7.62 7.73
CA THR A 328 5.18 7.77 8.45
C THR A 328 5.94 9.04 8.03
N ASP A 329 6.83 9.51 8.90
CA ASP A 329 7.71 10.67 8.61
C ASP A 329 8.50 10.45 7.32
N LYS A 330 8.91 9.21 7.04
CA LYS A 330 9.60 8.83 5.80
C LYS A 330 8.83 9.25 4.52
N VAL A 331 7.52 9.25 4.56
CA VAL A 331 6.66 9.67 3.45
C VAL A 331 6.47 11.18 3.47
N TYR A 332 6.22 11.75 4.66
CA TYR A 332 6.02 13.20 4.80
C TYR A 332 7.25 14.03 4.42
N ASP A 333 8.46 13.54 4.71
CA ASP A 333 9.72 14.20 4.35
C ASP A 333 9.86 14.42 2.82
N ARG A 334 9.13 13.64 2.01
CA ARG A 334 9.16 13.65 0.54
C ARG A 334 7.92 14.23 -0.11
N ALA A 335 6.94 14.60 0.70
CA ALA A 335 5.63 15.03 0.23
C ALA A 335 5.31 16.46 0.68
N MET A 336 4.38 17.10 -0.04
CA MET A 336 3.73 18.32 0.43
C MET A 336 2.36 17.96 1.01
N PRO A 337 2.20 17.92 2.35
CA PRO A 337 0.90 17.69 2.96
C PRO A 337 0.03 18.95 2.88
N ILE A 338 -1.23 18.77 2.54
CA ILE A 338 -2.26 19.81 2.49
C ILE A 338 -3.47 19.34 3.30
N ASP A 339 -3.77 20.08 4.37
CA ASP A 339 -4.93 19.80 5.22
C ASP A 339 -6.22 20.35 4.64
N ILE A 340 -7.21 19.48 4.41
CA ILE A 340 -8.54 19.85 3.93
C ILE A 340 -9.58 19.39 4.95
N ASN A 341 -9.78 20.20 5.98
CA ASN A 341 -10.64 19.88 7.13
C ASN A 341 -12.02 20.55 7.04
N THR A 342 -12.27 21.40 6.03
CA THR A 342 -13.53 22.12 5.86
C THR A 342 -14.07 21.93 4.45
N LYS A 343 -15.40 21.83 4.35
CA LYS A 343 -16.07 21.87 3.06
C LYS A 343 -16.06 23.29 2.50
N GLY A 344 -15.91 23.42 1.18
CA GLY A 344 -15.99 24.69 0.52
C GLY A 344 -17.39 25.31 0.62
N VAL A 345 -17.43 26.63 0.72
CA VAL A 345 -18.70 27.40 0.73
C VAL A 345 -19.17 27.61 -0.70
N PRO A 346 -20.40 27.24 -1.04
CA PRO A 346 -20.95 27.47 -2.38
C PRO A 346 -20.92 28.92 -2.80
N PHE A 347 -20.51 29.20 -4.03
CA PHE A 347 -20.58 30.51 -4.66
C PHE A 347 -21.02 30.37 -6.13
N LYS A 348 -21.53 31.46 -6.71
CA LYS A 348 -21.95 31.47 -8.10
C LYS A 348 -20.88 32.10 -9.00
N THR A 349 -20.69 31.52 -10.17
CA THR A 349 -19.73 32.00 -11.17
C THR A 349 -20.32 31.78 -12.59
N PRO A 350 -19.96 32.57 -13.58
CA PRO A 350 -20.26 32.25 -14.97
C PRO A 350 -19.56 30.98 -15.42
N PRO A 351 -20.06 30.30 -16.47
CA PRO A 351 -19.38 29.12 -17.03
C PRO A 351 -17.95 29.45 -17.45
N THR A 352 -16.99 28.67 -16.94
CA THR A 352 -15.58 28.86 -17.24
C THR A 352 -15.08 27.59 -17.92
N ASN A 353 -14.31 27.74 -19.00
CA ASN A 353 -13.69 26.63 -19.72
C ASN A 353 -12.30 26.33 -19.16
N SER A 354 -11.84 25.10 -19.46
CA SER A 354 -10.45 24.63 -19.25
C SER A 354 -9.49 25.34 -20.14
#